data_159c94099ddd874c4abf9946255e22a5
#
_entry.id   159c94099ddd874c4abf9946255e22a5
#
_cell.length_a   1.000
_cell.length_b   1.000
_cell.length_c   1.000
_cell.angle_alpha   90.00
_cell.angle_beta   90.00
_cell.angle_gamma   90.00
#
_symmetry.space_group_name_H-M   'P 1'
#
loop_
_entity.id
_entity.type
_entity.pdbx_description
1 polymer ?
#
loop_
_entity_poly.entity_id
_entity_poly.type
_entity_poly.pdbx_seq_one_letter_code
_entity_poly.pdbx_strand_id
1 'polypeptide(L)'
;IVAVEAALGHDIGIVSLTGELVREQMRLKKVDLERNPLKKIYRKAKPHDIEKWQQAIALEHDTMIRSRVIAAELGLDMKIGDVEYQGDKTKAIFYYIANDRVDFRKLIKILAETFHIRIEMKQIGARQEAGRIGGIGSCGRKLCCSTFITNFISVSTSAARYQDISLNPQKLAGQCGKLKCCLNYEVDAYIDEQKDFPSTNIWLNTGEGMLYHQKTDIFGRNMSYSFDKEGRGTLIKLSV
;
A
#
# COMPACT_ATOMS: atom_id res chain seq x y z
N ILE A 1 14.39 14.73 -14.96
CA ILE A 1 14.26 15.47 -13.69
C ILE A 1 13.90 16.91 -14.03
N VAL A 2 12.93 17.49 -13.33
CA VAL A 2 12.35 18.82 -13.58
C VAL A 2 12.20 19.59 -12.27
N ALA A 3 12.29 20.92 -12.36
CA ALA A 3 11.93 21.83 -11.28
C ALA A 3 10.45 22.19 -11.39
N VAL A 4 9.71 21.98 -10.30
CA VAL A 4 8.26 22.14 -10.24
C VAL A 4 7.88 23.19 -9.20
N GLU A 5 6.70 23.75 -9.37
CA GLU A 5 6.11 24.72 -8.47
C GLU A 5 5.89 24.13 -7.09
N ALA A 6 6.32 24.81 -6.05
CA ALA A 6 5.98 24.53 -4.66
C ALA A 6 5.27 25.75 -4.05
N ALA A 7 4.61 25.59 -2.90
CA ALA A 7 3.94 26.70 -2.22
C ALA A 7 4.90 27.82 -1.83
N LEU A 8 6.14 27.47 -1.51
CA LEU A 8 7.28 28.37 -1.33
C LEU A 8 8.49 27.73 -2.00
N GLY A 9 9.22 28.48 -2.82
CA GLY A 9 10.38 27.99 -3.54
C GLY A 9 10.01 27.07 -4.71
N HIS A 10 10.82 26.04 -4.91
CA HIS A 10 10.60 25.04 -5.94
C HIS A 10 10.96 23.65 -5.44
N ASP A 11 10.34 22.65 -6.02
CA ASP A 11 10.62 21.26 -5.73
C ASP A 11 11.24 20.58 -6.96
N ILE A 12 11.83 19.41 -6.75
CA ILE A 12 12.44 18.61 -7.81
C ILE A 12 11.67 17.32 -7.95
N GLY A 13 11.28 16.99 -9.17
CA GLY A 13 10.53 15.77 -9.47
C GLY A 13 11.07 15.03 -10.68
N ILE A 14 10.71 13.76 -10.76
CA ILE A 14 10.97 12.90 -11.92
C ILE A 14 9.69 12.78 -12.72
N VAL A 15 9.75 13.09 -14.01
CA VAL A 15 8.61 12.89 -14.92
C VAL A 15 8.40 11.39 -15.08
N SER A 16 7.24 10.89 -14.65
CA SER A 16 6.88 9.48 -14.73
C SER A 16 6.08 9.13 -15.99
N LEU A 17 5.21 10.05 -16.43
CA LEU A 17 4.34 9.85 -17.59
C LEU A 17 4.24 11.14 -18.41
N THR A 18 3.98 10.99 -19.71
CA THR A 18 3.74 12.09 -20.65
C THR A 18 2.64 11.72 -21.66
N GLY A 19 2.07 12.74 -22.33
CA GLY A 19 1.10 12.55 -23.41
C GLY A 19 -0.23 11.92 -22.98
N GLU A 20 -0.81 11.06 -23.80
CA GLU A 20 -2.13 10.46 -23.60
C GLU A 20 -2.22 9.61 -22.32
N LEU A 21 -1.14 8.96 -21.92
CA LEU A 21 -1.10 8.16 -20.70
C LEU A 21 -1.38 8.98 -19.44
N VAL A 22 -1.04 10.27 -19.45
CA VAL A 22 -1.34 11.18 -18.33
C VAL A 22 -2.85 11.37 -18.21
N ARG A 23 -3.56 11.58 -19.34
CA ARG A 23 -5.02 11.75 -19.36
C ARG A 23 -5.72 10.51 -18.84
N GLU A 24 -5.29 9.34 -19.30
CA GLU A 24 -5.85 8.07 -18.85
C GLU A 24 -5.63 7.87 -17.34
N GLN A 25 -4.42 8.13 -16.84
CA GLN A 25 -4.13 8.05 -15.42
C GLN A 25 -4.95 9.03 -14.58
N MET A 26 -5.14 10.27 -15.06
CA MET A 26 -5.99 11.26 -14.39
C MET A 26 -7.45 10.79 -14.32
N ARG A 27 -7.96 10.19 -15.42
CA ARG A 27 -9.30 9.60 -15.48
C ARG A 27 -9.45 8.47 -14.46
N LEU A 28 -8.51 7.52 -14.43
CA LEU A 28 -8.51 6.38 -13.50
C LEU A 28 -8.42 6.84 -12.02
N LYS A 29 -7.63 7.87 -11.75
CA LYS A 29 -7.49 8.44 -10.40
C LYS A 29 -8.58 9.44 -10.04
N LYS A 30 -9.53 9.72 -10.95
CA LYS A 30 -10.61 10.70 -10.77
C LYS A 30 -10.08 12.06 -10.29
N VAL A 31 -9.01 12.56 -10.94
CA VAL A 31 -8.38 13.83 -10.57
C VAL A 31 -9.33 14.97 -10.88
N ASP A 32 -9.72 15.72 -9.85
CA ASP A 32 -10.52 16.93 -9.97
C ASP A 32 -9.57 18.13 -10.07
N LEU A 33 -9.49 18.74 -11.23
CA LEU A 33 -8.59 19.87 -11.53
C LEU A 33 -9.06 21.18 -10.90
N GLU A 34 -10.36 21.33 -10.59
CA GLU A 34 -10.89 22.52 -9.93
C GLU A 34 -10.47 22.55 -8.47
N ARG A 35 -10.51 21.40 -7.80
CA ARG A 35 -10.09 21.26 -6.41
C ARG A 35 -8.59 21.11 -6.21
N ASN A 36 -7.91 20.52 -7.20
CA ASN A 36 -6.49 20.23 -7.17
C ASN A 36 -5.82 20.77 -8.42
N PRO A 37 -5.54 22.08 -8.51
CA PRO A 37 -4.89 22.68 -9.67
C PRO A 37 -3.52 22.05 -9.89
N LEU A 38 -3.18 21.82 -11.15
CA LEU A 38 -1.88 21.27 -11.52
C LEU A 38 -0.77 22.27 -11.21
N LYS A 39 0.29 21.79 -10.59
CA LYS A 39 1.52 22.57 -10.39
C LYS A 39 2.29 22.73 -11.69
N LYS A 40 2.91 23.89 -11.90
CA LYS A 40 3.68 24.18 -13.11
C LYS A 40 5.05 23.51 -13.07
N ILE A 41 5.47 22.96 -14.19
CA ILE A 41 6.87 22.60 -14.42
C ILE A 41 7.56 23.86 -14.95
N TYR A 42 8.56 24.36 -14.21
CA TYR A 42 9.27 25.56 -14.60
C TYR A 42 10.30 25.31 -15.71
N ARG A 43 11.09 24.24 -15.56
CA ARG A 43 12.20 23.91 -16.44
C ARG A 43 12.77 22.51 -16.16
N LYS A 44 13.65 22.04 -17.02
CA LYS A 44 14.54 20.92 -16.69
C LYS A 44 15.43 21.31 -15.49
N ALA A 45 15.65 20.36 -14.58
CA ALA A 45 16.54 20.57 -13.45
C ALA A 45 17.98 20.78 -13.94
N LYS A 46 18.66 21.77 -13.37
CA LYS A 46 20.10 22.01 -13.58
C LYS A 46 20.93 21.10 -12.68
N PRO A 47 22.22 20.88 -12.96
CA PRO A 47 23.09 20.07 -12.10
C PRO A 47 23.06 20.49 -10.62
N HIS A 48 23.08 21.79 -10.35
CA HIS A 48 22.99 22.36 -9.01
C HIS A 48 21.66 22.01 -8.28
N ASP A 49 20.53 21.98 -9.00
CA ASP A 49 19.24 21.61 -8.43
C ASP A 49 19.25 20.13 -8.02
N ILE A 50 19.85 19.29 -8.86
CA ILE A 50 19.98 17.85 -8.60
C ILE A 50 20.89 17.59 -7.39
N GLU A 51 22.00 18.30 -7.31
CA GLU A 51 22.93 18.19 -6.18
C GLU A 51 22.26 18.59 -4.86
N LYS A 52 21.53 19.72 -4.83
CA LYS A 52 20.76 20.13 -3.66
C LYS A 52 19.71 19.11 -3.26
N TRP A 53 18.99 18.57 -4.25
CA TRP A 53 17.98 17.55 -4.02
C TRP A 53 18.59 16.26 -3.46
N GLN A 54 19.71 15.79 -3.98
CA GLN A 54 20.42 14.63 -3.43
C GLN A 54 20.89 14.87 -1.98
N GLN A 55 21.39 16.06 -1.68
CA GLN A 55 21.74 16.43 -0.31
C GLN A 55 20.51 16.50 0.60
N ALA A 56 19.33 16.92 0.08
CA ALA A 56 18.08 16.93 0.83
C ALA A 56 17.65 15.50 1.19
N ILE A 57 17.65 14.58 0.22
CA ILE A 57 17.35 13.17 0.43
C ILE A 57 18.30 12.53 1.46
N ALA A 58 19.60 12.86 1.41
CA ALA A 58 20.57 12.30 2.37
C ALA A 58 20.28 12.70 3.83
N LEU A 59 19.56 13.80 4.07
CA LEU A 59 19.17 14.24 5.41
C LEU A 59 17.92 13.53 5.95
N GLU A 60 17.09 12.95 5.10
CA GLU A 60 15.75 12.44 5.47
C GLU A 60 15.80 11.37 6.57
N HIS A 61 16.71 10.41 6.43
CA HIS A 61 16.81 9.31 7.39
C HIS A 61 17.21 9.80 8.80
N ASP A 62 18.26 10.60 8.89
CA ASP A 62 18.74 11.11 10.19
C ASP A 62 17.73 12.04 10.83
N THR A 63 17.10 12.89 10.02
CA THR A 63 16.00 13.76 10.46
C THR A 63 14.84 12.95 11.01
N MET A 64 14.46 11.85 10.35
CA MET A 64 13.40 10.97 10.81
C MET A 64 13.75 10.32 12.16
N ILE A 65 14.95 9.76 12.30
CA ILE A 65 15.38 9.13 13.55
C ILE A 65 15.38 10.14 14.70
N ARG A 66 15.99 11.30 14.49
CA ARG A 66 16.06 12.35 15.50
C ARG A 66 14.67 12.87 15.90
N SER A 67 13.78 13.01 14.94
CA SER A 67 12.39 13.43 15.20
C SER A 67 11.60 12.42 16.01
N ARG A 68 11.86 11.13 15.86
CA ARG A 68 11.26 10.08 16.70
C ARG A 68 11.69 10.19 18.15
N VAL A 69 12.96 10.48 18.39
CA VAL A 69 13.49 10.70 19.76
C VAL A 69 12.78 11.89 20.39
N ILE A 70 12.72 13.03 19.70
CA ILE A 70 12.07 14.25 20.20
C ILE A 70 10.57 14.00 20.48
N ALA A 71 9.86 13.27 19.60
CA ALA A 71 8.46 12.94 19.81
C ALA A 71 8.26 12.04 21.06
N ALA A 72 9.16 11.08 21.27
CA ALA A 72 9.14 10.20 22.44
C ALA A 72 9.46 10.97 23.76
N GLU A 73 10.42 11.88 23.74
CA GLU A 73 10.74 12.76 24.89
C GLU A 73 9.59 13.66 25.29
N LEU A 74 8.75 14.06 24.32
CA LEU A 74 7.53 14.82 24.55
C LEU A 74 6.33 13.95 25.00
N GLY A 75 6.51 12.63 25.09
CA GLY A 75 5.44 11.70 25.49
C GLY A 75 4.29 11.63 24.51
N LEU A 76 4.51 11.90 23.21
CA LEU A 76 3.46 11.89 22.19
C LEU A 76 3.18 10.46 21.72
N ASP A 77 1.90 10.04 21.78
CA ASP A 77 1.46 8.74 21.24
C ASP A 77 1.32 8.80 19.72
N MET A 78 2.44 8.89 19.06
CA MET A 78 2.55 8.91 17.60
C MET A 78 3.89 8.34 17.14
N LYS A 79 3.92 7.85 15.89
CA LYS A 79 5.15 7.37 15.27
C LYS A 79 5.40 8.15 13.97
N ILE A 80 6.54 8.82 13.88
CA ILE A 80 7.01 9.41 12.62
C ILE A 80 7.54 8.26 11.76
N GLY A 81 6.86 7.99 10.64
CA GLY A 81 7.16 6.89 9.73
C GLY A 81 8.21 7.25 8.69
N ASP A 82 8.15 8.50 8.20
CA ASP A 82 8.99 8.96 7.10
C ASP A 82 9.10 10.50 7.12
N VAL A 83 10.16 11.03 6.49
CA VAL A 83 10.37 12.47 6.30
C VAL A 83 10.76 12.70 4.84
N GLU A 84 10.20 13.72 4.22
CA GLU A 84 10.45 14.09 2.83
C GLU A 84 10.79 15.58 2.75
N TYR A 85 12.02 15.87 2.35
CA TYR A 85 12.47 17.24 2.16
C TYR A 85 12.07 17.77 0.78
N GLN A 86 11.64 19.02 0.74
CA GLN A 86 11.53 19.76 -0.52
C GLN A 86 12.91 19.90 -1.17
N GLY A 87 13.00 19.80 -2.49
CA GLY A 87 14.27 19.78 -3.21
C GLY A 87 15.19 20.99 -2.97
N ASP A 88 14.64 22.12 -2.55
CA ASP A 88 15.39 23.33 -2.16
C ASP A 88 15.78 23.40 -0.67
N LYS A 89 15.42 22.38 0.13
CA LYS A 89 15.65 22.25 1.57
C LYS A 89 14.97 23.31 2.46
N THR A 90 13.98 24.02 1.97
CA THR A 90 13.30 25.07 2.77
C THR A 90 12.19 24.50 3.64
N LYS A 91 11.69 23.30 3.30
CA LYS A 91 10.55 22.65 3.94
C LYS A 91 10.77 21.15 4.01
N ALA A 92 10.22 20.50 5.05
CA ALA A 92 10.06 19.04 5.07
C ALA A 92 8.65 18.63 5.53
N ILE A 93 8.17 17.53 4.98
CA ILE A 93 6.92 16.88 5.35
C ILE A 93 7.24 15.69 6.23
N PHE A 94 6.69 15.68 7.43
CA PHE A 94 6.83 14.59 8.39
C PHE A 94 5.57 13.73 8.34
N TYR A 95 5.70 12.53 7.81
CA TYR A 95 4.60 11.56 7.74
C TYR A 95 4.52 10.79 9.05
N TYR A 96 3.35 10.80 9.69
CA TYR A 96 3.17 10.14 10.98
C TYR A 96 1.91 9.28 11.02
N ILE A 97 1.93 8.30 11.93
CA ILE A 97 0.78 7.48 12.30
C ILE A 97 0.43 7.80 13.75
N ALA A 98 -0.85 7.93 14.02
CA ALA A 98 -1.40 8.02 15.36
C ALA A 98 -2.80 7.40 15.36
N ASN A 99 -3.21 6.79 16.47
CA ASN A 99 -4.55 6.24 16.63
C ASN A 99 -5.55 7.36 16.92
N ASP A 100 -5.15 8.30 17.77
CA ASP A 100 -5.96 9.42 18.20
C ASP A 100 -5.39 10.75 17.73
N ARG A 101 -6.12 11.83 18.02
CA ARG A 101 -5.68 13.18 17.71
C ARG A 101 -4.53 13.60 18.64
N VAL A 102 -3.38 13.92 18.06
CA VAL A 102 -2.17 14.34 18.78
C VAL A 102 -2.01 15.86 18.71
N ASP A 103 -1.69 16.48 19.84
CA ASP A 103 -1.28 17.89 19.87
C ASP A 103 0.24 18.00 19.68
N PHE A 104 0.64 18.29 18.47
CA PHE A 104 2.05 18.40 18.06
C PHE A 104 2.58 19.83 17.98
N ARG A 105 1.91 20.83 18.58
CA ARG A 105 2.37 22.25 18.54
C ARG A 105 3.76 22.42 19.12
N LYS A 106 4.05 21.80 20.26
CA LYS A 106 5.39 21.78 20.84
C LYS A 106 6.41 21.07 19.93
N LEU A 107 6.03 19.91 19.39
CA LEU A 107 6.87 19.13 18.48
C LEU A 107 7.28 19.96 17.27
N ILE A 108 6.33 20.61 16.59
CA ILE A 108 6.62 21.44 15.41
C ILE A 108 7.64 22.54 15.74
N LYS A 109 7.49 23.20 16.91
CA LYS A 109 8.39 24.28 17.33
C LYS A 109 9.82 23.73 17.52
N ILE A 110 10.00 22.63 18.24
CA ILE A 110 11.29 22.02 18.50
C ILE A 110 11.93 21.49 17.19
N LEU A 111 11.13 20.84 16.30
CA LEU A 111 11.63 20.39 15.02
C LEU A 111 12.09 21.55 14.13
N ALA A 112 11.33 22.66 14.10
CA ALA A 112 11.69 23.83 13.33
C ALA A 112 12.99 24.48 13.85
N GLU A 113 13.15 24.57 15.18
CA GLU A 113 14.38 25.07 15.83
C GLU A 113 15.59 24.12 15.62
N THR A 114 15.34 22.81 15.60
CA THR A 114 16.41 21.79 15.46
C THR A 114 16.94 21.70 14.03
N PHE A 115 16.03 21.72 13.04
CA PHE A 115 16.39 21.48 11.64
C PHE A 115 16.46 22.74 10.80
N HIS A 116 16.03 23.89 11.32
CA HIS A 116 15.99 25.19 10.65
C HIS A 116 15.24 25.18 9.31
N ILE A 117 14.12 24.44 9.27
CA ILE A 117 13.25 24.29 8.11
C ILE A 117 11.79 24.49 8.50
N ARG A 118 10.95 24.74 7.50
CA ARG A 118 9.49 24.74 7.69
C ARG A 118 8.98 23.32 7.84
N ILE A 119 8.23 23.05 8.91
CA ILE A 119 7.68 21.74 9.24
C ILE A 119 6.24 21.65 8.73
N GLU A 120 5.93 20.58 8.01
CA GLU A 120 4.56 20.18 7.71
C GLU A 120 4.33 18.78 8.25
N MET A 121 3.27 18.61 9.06
CA MET A 121 2.88 17.31 9.62
C MET A 121 1.76 16.71 8.77
N LYS A 122 1.93 15.46 8.32
CA LYS A 122 0.94 14.74 7.51
C LYS A 122 0.64 13.37 8.10
N GLN A 123 -0.59 13.19 8.57
CA GLN A 123 -1.04 11.88 9.05
C GLN A 123 -1.25 10.93 7.87
N ILE A 124 -0.74 9.71 8.01
CA ILE A 124 -0.92 8.63 7.04
C ILE A 124 -1.44 7.37 7.73
N GLY A 125 -2.09 6.51 6.98
CA GLY A 125 -2.51 5.20 7.47
C GLY A 125 -1.38 4.17 7.42
N ALA A 126 -1.46 3.11 8.25
CA ALA A 126 -0.44 2.06 8.33
C ALA A 126 -0.11 1.40 6.97
N ARG A 127 -1.09 1.29 6.05
CA ARG A 127 -0.84 0.76 4.70
C ARG A 127 -0.06 1.75 3.83
N GLN A 128 -0.30 3.05 3.98
CA GLN A 128 0.46 4.08 3.28
C GLN A 128 1.91 4.13 3.80
N GLU A 129 2.10 3.99 5.11
CA GLU A 129 3.44 3.86 5.70
C GLU A 129 4.18 2.64 5.11
N ALA A 130 3.55 1.46 5.15
CA ALA A 130 4.14 0.26 4.56
C ALA A 130 4.47 0.43 3.07
N GLY A 131 3.63 1.16 2.32
CA GLY A 131 3.88 1.48 0.91
C GLY A 131 5.08 2.39 0.69
N ARG A 132 5.33 3.34 1.58
CA ARG A 132 6.52 4.23 1.54
C ARG A 132 7.80 3.50 1.92
N ILE A 133 7.77 2.71 2.98
CA ILE A 133 8.91 1.88 3.41
C ILE A 133 9.26 0.82 2.36
N GLY A 134 8.24 0.26 1.69
CA GLY A 134 8.43 -0.81 0.72
C GLY A 134 8.67 -2.17 1.37
N GLY A 135 9.26 -3.07 0.62
CA GLY A 135 9.61 -4.43 1.06
C GLY A 135 9.02 -5.53 0.18
N ILE A 136 9.16 -6.77 0.64
CA ILE A 136 8.71 -7.98 -0.05
C ILE A 136 7.53 -8.58 0.71
N GLY A 137 6.47 -8.90 0.00
CA GLY A 137 5.31 -9.57 0.55
C GLY A 137 5.54 -11.06 0.80
N SER A 138 4.61 -11.71 1.50
CA SER A 138 4.62 -13.18 1.70
C SER A 138 4.53 -13.98 0.39
N CYS A 139 4.17 -13.34 -0.72
CA CYS A 139 4.16 -13.92 -2.07
C CYS A 139 5.53 -13.84 -2.78
N GLY A 140 6.59 -13.30 -2.14
CA GLY A 140 7.91 -13.13 -2.73
C GLY A 140 8.06 -11.95 -3.69
N ARG A 141 7.00 -11.13 -3.90
CA ARG A 141 7.01 -9.95 -4.76
C ARG A 141 7.06 -8.67 -3.94
N LYS A 142 7.50 -7.56 -4.54
CA LYS A 142 7.39 -6.22 -3.93
C LYS A 142 5.96 -5.94 -3.49
N LEU A 143 5.80 -5.21 -2.39
CA LEU A 143 4.48 -4.88 -1.85
C LEU A 143 3.61 -4.18 -2.90
N CYS A 144 2.35 -4.62 -3.06
CA CYS A 144 1.40 -4.01 -3.99
C CYS A 144 1.17 -2.53 -3.68
N CYS A 145 1.16 -2.15 -2.39
CA CYS A 145 1.01 -0.77 -1.94
C CYS A 145 2.22 0.12 -2.25
N SER A 146 3.40 -0.45 -2.48
CA SER A 146 4.59 0.31 -2.90
C SER A 146 4.79 0.35 -4.42
N THR A 147 3.98 -0.39 -5.18
CA THR A 147 4.13 -0.51 -6.64
C THR A 147 2.95 0.07 -7.41
N PHE A 148 1.80 -0.59 -7.44
CA PHE A 148 0.71 -0.23 -8.34
C PHE A 148 -0.61 0.12 -7.64
N ILE A 149 -0.85 -0.39 -6.41
CA ILE A 149 -2.07 -0.04 -5.67
C ILE A 149 -1.88 1.31 -4.99
N THR A 150 -2.57 2.33 -5.49
CA THR A 150 -2.55 3.70 -4.95
C THR A 150 -3.84 4.07 -4.23
N ASN A 151 -4.94 3.38 -4.52
CA ASN A 151 -6.24 3.58 -3.86
C ASN A 151 -6.47 2.46 -2.84
N PHE A 152 -6.59 2.82 -1.56
CA PHE A 152 -6.70 1.87 -0.45
C PHE A 152 -8.13 1.81 0.05
N ILE A 153 -8.90 0.88 -0.51
CA ILE A 153 -10.22 0.51 0.00
C ILE A 153 -10.12 -0.53 1.12
N SER A 154 -11.13 -0.56 1.97
CA SER A 154 -11.24 -1.60 3.01
C SER A 154 -11.37 -2.98 2.37
N VAL A 155 -10.62 -3.96 2.88
CA VAL A 155 -10.64 -5.33 2.42
C VAL A 155 -11.57 -6.13 3.34
N SER A 156 -12.49 -6.88 2.74
CA SER A 156 -13.39 -7.78 3.43
C SER A 156 -12.81 -9.19 3.53
N THR A 157 -13.14 -9.93 4.59
CA THR A 157 -12.81 -11.35 4.70
C THR A 157 -13.54 -12.22 3.66
N SER A 158 -14.63 -11.72 3.07
CA SER A 158 -15.30 -12.39 1.95
C SER A 158 -14.38 -12.56 0.75
N ALA A 159 -13.51 -11.58 0.48
CA ALA A 159 -12.51 -11.68 -0.60
C ALA A 159 -11.56 -12.88 -0.41
N ALA A 160 -11.21 -13.21 0.83
CA ALA A 160 -10.41 -14.40 1.13
C ALA A 160 -11.19 -15.70 0.94
N ARG A 161 -12.50 -15.70 1.23
CA ARG A 161 -13.37 -16.86 1.02
C ARG A 161 -13.53 -17.18 -0.47
N TYR A 162 -13.75 -16.18 -1.32
CA TYR A 162 -13.79 -16.38 -2.76
C TYR A 162 -12.50 -16.95 -3.36
N GLN A 163 -11.38 -16.74 -2.67
CA GLN A 163 -10.06 -17.25 -3.09
C GLN A 163 -9.68 -18.56 -2.40
N ASP A 164 -10.62 -19.18 -1.68
CA ASP A 164 -10.40 -20.42 -0.89
C ASP A 164 -9.19 -20.34 0.06
N ILE A 165 -8.96 -19.13 0.62
CA ILE A 165 -7.87 -18.88 1.54
C ILE A 165 -8.37 -19.04 2.98
N SER A 166 -7.65 -19.83 3.76
CA SER A 166 -7.92 -20.02 5.19
C SER A 166 -8.02 -18.67 5.92
N LEU A 167 -9.04 -18.49 6.75
CA LEU A 167 -9.27 -17.28 7.54
C LEU A 167 -8.27 -17.08 8.70
N ASN A 168 -7.12 -17.74 8.66
CA ASN A 168 -6.04 -17.52 9.63
C ASN A 168 -5.49 -16.09 9.50
N PRO A 169 -5.55 -15.25 10.55
CA PRO A 169 -5.07 -13.88 10.53
C PRO A 169 -3.62 -13.72 10.04
N GLN A 170 -2.74 -14.65 10.41
CA GLN A 170 -1.33 -14.63 9.97
C GLN A 170 -1.18 -14.77 8.44
N LYS A 171 -2.08 -15.54 7.80
CA LYS A 171 -2.09 -15.70 6.35
C LYS A 171 -2.75 -14.52 5.62
N LEU A 172 -3.70 -13.85 6.28
CA LEU A 172 -4.48 -12.77 5.70
C LEU A 172 -3.88 -11.38 5.90
N ALA A 173 -3.07 -11.17 6.95
CA ALA A 173 -2.47 -9.90 7.25
C ALA A 173 -1.31 -9.57 6.30
N GLY A 174 -1.30 -8.30 5.84
CA GLY A 174 -0.14 -7.71 5.18
C GLY A 174 0.89 -7.18 6.17
N GLN A 175 2.03 -6.69 5.70
CA GLN A 175 3.06 -6.08 6.55
C GLN A 175 2.56 -4.84 7.31
N CYS A 176 1.51 -4.19 6.81
CA CYS A 176 0.84 -3.08 7.50
C CYS A 176 -0.10 -3.51 8.64
N GLY A 177 -0.20 -4.81 8.97
CA GLY A 177 -1.13 -5.34 9.97
C GLY A 177 -2.61 -5.33 9.57
N LYS A 178 -2.96 -4.81 8.40
CA LYS A 178 -4.32 -4.85 7.84
C LYS A 178 -4.44 -6.02 6.86
N LEU A 179 -5.68 -6.42 6.51
CA LEU A 179 -5.90 -7.45 5.49
C LEU A 179 -5.17 -7.10 4.18
N LYS A 180 -4.57 -8.10 3.54
CA LYS A 180 -3.83 -7.95 2.29
C LYS A 180 -4.67 -7.28 1.21
N CYS A 181 -4.19 -6.20 0.63
CA CYS A 181 -4.89 -5.47 -0.43
C CYS A 181 -5.01 -6.25 -1.74
N CYS A 182 -4.09 -7.18 -2.01
CA CYS A 182 -4.17 -8.07 -3.17
C CYS A 182 -5.44 -8.95 -3.13
N LEU A 183 -5.93 -9.35 -1.96
CA LEU A 183 -7.17 -10.11 -1.85
C LEU A 183 -8.34 -9.38 -2.53
N ASN A 184 -8.45 -8.08 -2.29
CA ASN A 184 -9.53 -7.28 -2.88
C ASN A 184 -9.25 -6.93 -4.36
N TYR A 185 -7.98 -6.82 -4.72
CA TYR A 185 -7.58 -6.54 -6.10
C TYR A 185 -7.86 -7.70 -7.06
N GLU A 186 -7.70 -8.92 -6.56
CA GLU A 186 -7.84 -10.15 -7.35
C GLU A 186 -9.24 -10.76 -7.30
N VAL A 187 -10.11 -10.30 -6.36
CA VAL A 187 -11.40 -10.98 -6.06
C VAL A 187 -12.30 -11.13 -7.29
N ASP A 188 -12.37 -10.10 -8.14
CA ASP A 188 -13.25 -10.14 -9.32
C ASP A 188 -12.81 -11.22 -10.32
N ALA A 189 -11.48 -11.40 -10.50
CA ALA A 189 -10.95 -12.45 -11.35
C ALA A 189 -11.31 -13.86 -10.82
N TYR A 190 -11.22 -14.03 -9.49
CA TYR A 190 -11.63 -15.30 -8.87
C TYR A 190 -13.15 -15.56 -9.00
N ILE A 191 -13.98 -14.53 -8.82
CA ILE A 191 -15.42 -14.64 -8.99
C ILE A 191 -15.79 -14.99 -10.43
N ASP A 192 -15.13 -14.38 -11.41
CA ASP A 192 -15.36 -14.65 -12.83
C ASP A 192 -15.01 -16.10 -13.19
N GLU A 193 -13.83 -16.57 -12.77
CA GLU A 193 -13.39 -17.93 -13.03
C GLU A 193 -14.23 -19.00 -12.28
N GLN A 194 -14.82 -18.64 -11.15
CA GLN A 194 -15.70 -19.56 -10.39
C GLN A 194 -17.04 -19.82 -11.07
N LYS A 195 -17.49 -18.99 -11.99
CA LYS A 195 -18.81 -19.15 -12.64
C LYS A 195 -18.99 -20.48 -13.35
N ASP A 196 -17.89 -21.04 -13.85
CA ASP A 196 -17.89 -22.31 -14.59
C ASP A 196 -17.78 -23.55 -13.67
N PHE A 197 -17.55 -23.32 -12.35
CA PHE A 197 -17.38 -24.43 -11.42
C PHE A 197 -18.72 -24.95 -10.89
N PRO A 198 -18.86 -26.27 -10.68
CA PRO A 198 -19.97 -26.85 -9.96
C PRO A 198 -20.07 -26.29 -8.53
N SER A 199 -21.28 -26.29 -7.98
CA SER A 199 -21.46 -25.88 -6.58
C SER A 199 -20.66 -26.78 -5.63
N THR A 200 -19.93 -26.16 -4.69
CA THR A 200 -19.17 -26.87 -3.65
C THR A 200 -20.04 -27.68 -2.68
N ASN A 201 -21.36 -27.45 -2.69
CA ASN A 201 -22.32 -28.19 -1.86
C ASN A 201 -22.79 -29.51 -2.50
N ILE A 202 -22.33 -29.85 -3.71
CA ILE A 202 -22.68 -31.08 -4.40
C ILE A 202 -21.76 -32.19 -3.91
N TRP A 203 -22.34 -33.24 -3.39
CA TRP A 203 -21.64 -34.46 -3.05
C TRP A 203 -21.66 -35.43 -4.24
N LEU A 204 -20.54 -36.08 -4.48
CA LEU A 204 -20.44 -37.03 -5.58
C LEU A 204 -20.62 -38.43 -5.05
N ASN A 205 -21.58 -39.15 -5.61
CA ASN A 205 -21.81 -40.58 -5.28
C ASN A 205 -21.00 -41.44 -6.26
N THR A 206 -20.06 -42.20 -5.73
CA THR A 206 -19.21 -43.10 -6.51
C THR A 206 -19.44 -44.56 -6.09
N GLY A 207 -18.95 -45.52 -6.86
CA GLY A 207 -19.03 -46.91 -6.51
C GLY A 207 -18.33 -47.33 -5.20
N GLU A 208 -17.41 -46.47 -4.72
CA GLU A 208 -16.63 -46.65 -3.50
C GLU A 208 -17.19 -45.87 -2.30
N GLY A 209 -18.15 -44.94 -2.52
CA GLY A 209 -18.77 -44.15 -1.46
C GLY A 209 -19.03 -42.70 -1.86
N MET A 210 -19.43 -41.91 -0.85
CA MET A 210 -19.69 -40.46 -1.03
C MET A 210 -18.41 -39.65 -0.94
N LEU A 211 -18.20 -38.76 -1.89
CA LEU A 211 -17.12 -37.82 -1.91
C LEU A 211 -17.60 -36.43 -1.53
N TYR A 212 -16.92 -35.82 -0.58
CA TYR A 212 -17.21 -34.50 -0.04
C TYR A 212 -16.14 -33.48 -0.55
N HIS A 213 -16.62 -32.36 -1.04
CA HIS A 213 -15.72 -31.25 -1.50
C HIS A 213 -14.86 -30.76 -0.33
N GLN A 214 -13.56 -30.60 -0.56
CA GLN A 214 -12.60 -30.11 0.43
C GLN A 214 -11.96 -28.79 0.00
N LYS A 215 -11.58 -28.65 -1.27
CA LYS A 215 -10.87 -27.49 -1.77
C LYS A 215 -11.09 -27.33 -3.27
N THR A 216 -11.14 -26.06 -3.73
CA THR A 216 -11.13 -25.70 -5.15
C THR A 216 -9.83 -24.97 -5.52
N ASP A 217 -9.13 -25.45 -6.54
CA ASP A 217 -8.04 -24.75 -7.20
C ASP A 217 -8.60 -24.13 -8.47
N ILE A 218 -9.00 -22.87 -8.36
CA ILE A 218 -9.78 -22.16 -9.39
C ILE A 218 -8.96 -22.04 -10.68
N PHE A 219 -7.74 -21.51 -10.59
CA PHE A 219 -6.89 -21.32 -11.79
C PHE A 219 -6.28 -22.63 -12.31
N GLY A 220 -6.08 -23.61 -11.46
CA GLY A 220 -5.69 -24.96 -11.87
C GLY A 220 -6.86 -25.78 -12.43
N ARG A 221 -8.12 -25.24 -12.38
CA ARG A 221 -9.35 -25.88 -12.81
C ARG A 221 -9.52 -27.30 -12.20
N ASN A 222 -9.29 -27.41 -10.88
CA ASN A 222 -9.40 -28.66 -10.16
C ASN A 222 -10.26 -28.50 -8.90
N MET A 223 -11.07 -29.50 -8.61
CA MET A 223 -11.75 -29.65 -7.34
C MET A 223 -11.21 -30.89 -6.60
N SER A 224 -10.90 -30.72 -5.32
CA SER A 224 -10.42 -31.82 -4.46
C SER A 224 -11.55 -32.31 -3.56
N TYR A 225 -11.72 -33.58 -3.53
CA TYR A 225 -12.73 -34.28 -2.76
C TYR A 225 -12.09 -35.32 -1.83
N SER A 226 -12.78 -35.68 -0.76
CA SER A 226 -12.40 -36.77 0.15
C SER A 226 -13.62 -37.62 0.53
N PHE A 227 -13.41 -38.90 0.81
CA PHE A 227 -14.45 -39.76 1.41
C PHE A 227 -14.75 -39.35 2.85
N ASP A 228 -13.81 -38.75 3.55
CA ASP A 228 -14.05 -38.20 4.88
C ASP A 228 -14.56 -36.77 4.79
N LYS A 229 -15.69 -36.50 5.42
CA LYS A 229 -16.32 -35.17 5.44
C LYS A 229 -15.45 -34.07 6.09
N GLU A 230 -14.58 -34.48 7.03
CA GLU A 230 -13.66 -33.55 7.71
C GLU A 230 -12.32 -33.41 6.97
N GLY A 231 -12.13 -34.07 5.83
CA GLY A 231 -10.95 -33.93 4.98
C GLY A 231 -9.68 -34.60 5.52
N ARG A 232 -9.79 -35.51 6.46
CA ARG A 232 -8.64 -36.22 7.07
C ARG A 232 -8.11 -37.37 6.21
N GLY A 233 -8.76 -37.68 5.10
CA GLY A 233 -8.40 -38.76 4.19
C GLY A 233 -7.59 -38.32 2.98
N THR A 234 -7.38 -39.27 2.05
CA THR A 234 -6.76 -39.03 0.76
C THR A 234 -7.60 -38.06 -0.07
N LEU A 235 -6.97 -37.06 -0.63
CA LEU A 235 -7.60 -36.08 -1.54
C LEU A 235 -7.58 -36.61 -2.98
N ILE A 236 -8.75 -36.70 -3.57
CA ILE A 236 -8.97 -37.06 -4.98
C ILE A 236 -9.16 -35.76 -5.75
N LYS A 237 -8.32 -35.48 -6.74
CA LYS A 237 -8.45 -34.31 -7.61
C LYS A 237 -9.25 -34.68 -8.85
N LEU A 238 -10.26 -33.85 -9.14
CA LEU A 238 -11.05 -33.91 -10.37
C LEU A 238 -10.89 -32.63 -11.14
N SER A 239 -10.63 -32.74 -12.43
CA SER A 239 -10.59 -31.59 -13.35
C SER A 239 -12.00 -31.12 -13.68
N VAL A 240 -12.18 -29.79 -13.82
CA VAL A 240 -13.42 -29.11 -14.20
C VAL A 240 -13.32 -28.61 -15.62
#